data_fab7fba92b0734e1545bed3e25f035a0
#
_entry.id   fab7fba92b0734e1545bed3e25f035a0
#
_cell.length_a   1.000
_cell.length_b   1.000
_cell.length_c   1.000
_cell.angle_alpha   90.00
_cell.angle_beta   90.00
_cell.angle_gamma   90.00
#
_symmetry.space_group_name_H-M   'P 1'
#
loop_
_entity.id
_entity.type
_entity.pdbx_description
1 polymer ?
#
loop_
_entity_poly.entity_id
_entity_poly.type
_entity_poly.pdbx_seq_one_letter_code
_entity_poly.pdbx_strand_id
1 'polypeptide(L)'
;MPAAAIAAGGIPVFAVKGETLSEYWDYTAKLFDWHGGGTPNMILDDGGDATMLVHAGVRAEKGDTAFLDKPGSEEEEIFYALVKRLLKEKPKGWFAEIAKNIKGVSEETTTGVHRLYEMANKGTLLFPAINVNDSVTKSKFDNLYGCRESLVDGIRRGTDVMMSGKLAMVAGYGDVGKGSAQSLRQAGCRVMISEIDPICALQAAMEGYEVVTMEDAAPRADIFVTATGNKDIITIEHMRAMKDLSLIHI
;
A
#
# COMPACT_ATOMS: atom_id res chain seq x y z
N MET A 1 -8.67 -2.46 -18.36
CA MET A 1 -8.16 -3.78 -17.93
C MET A 1 -6.67 -3.91 -18.27
N PRO A 2 -5.75 -3.26 -17.50
CA PRO A 2 -4.32 -3.26 -17.86
C PRO A 2 -3.72 -4.66 -17.92
N ALA A 3 -3.97 -5.51 -16.90
CA ALA A 3 -3.45 -6.88 -16.85
C ALA A 3 -3.82 -7.72 -18.09
N ALA A 4 -5.09 -7.65 -18.53
CA ALA A 4 -5.54 -8.36 -19.72
C ALA A 4 -4.88 -7.85 -21.01
N ALA A 5 -4.62 -6.55 -21.11
CA ALA A 5 -3.92 -5.97 -22.26
C ALA A 5 -2.45 -6.41 -22.33
N ILE A 6 -1.77 -6.46 -21.19
CA ILE A 6 -0.39 -6.95 -21.08
C ILE A 6 -0.34 -8.44 -21.43
N ALA A 7 -1.24 -9.25 -20.90
CA ALA A 7 -1.33 -10.68 -21.21
C ALA A 7 -1.61 -10.94 -22.68
N ALA A 8 -2.47 -10.14 -23.32
CA ALA A 8 -2.73 -10.23 -24.76
C ALA A 8 -1.48 -9.93 -25.61
N GLY A 9 -0.52 -9.17 -25.09
CA GLY A 9 0.80 -8.94 -25.68
C GLY A 9 1.78 -10.10 -25.52
N GLY A 10 1.39 -11.22 -24.90
CA GLY A 10 2.22 -12.40 -24.71
C GLY A 10 3.12 -12.35 -23.47
N ILE A 11 2.94 -11.37 -22.60
CA ILE A 11 3.68 -11.25 -21.34
C ILE A 11 2.94 -12.03 -20.25
N PRO A 12 3.62 -12.92 -19.48
CA PRO A 12 3.00 -13.61 -18.36
C PRO A 12 2.45 -12.61 -17.32
N VAL A 13 1.19 -12.78 -16.95
CA VAL A 13 0.50 -11.94 -15.94
C VAL A 13 -0.19 -12.84 -14.95
N PHE A 14 0.08 -12.62 -13.66
CA PHE A 14 -0.52 -13.34 -12.54
C PHE A 14 -1.38 -12.37 -11.73
N ALA A 15 -2.54 -12.02 -12.27
CA ALA A 15 -3.50 -11.12 -11.63
C ALA A 15 -4.89 -11.35 -12.20
N VAL A 16 -5.89 -11.54 -11.33
CA VAL A 16 -7.29 -11.76 -11.69
C VAL A 16 -8.16 -10.83 -10.85
N LYS A 17 -9.10 -10.13 -11.50
CA LYS A 17 -10.04 -9.29 -10.75
C LYS A 17 -10.90 -10.14 -9.80
N GLY A 18 -10.89 -9.78 -8.52
CA GLY A 18 -11.63 -10.48 -7.49
C GLY A 18 -10.87 -11.68 -6.90
N GLU A 19 -9.56 -11.74 -7.13
CA GLU A 19 -8.71 -12.71 -6.44
C GLU A 19 -8.80 -12.57 -4.93
N THR A 20 -8.72 -13.69 -4.24
CA THR A 20 -8.63 -13.75 -2.79
C THR A 20 -7.21 -13.41 -2.33
N LEU A 21 -7.03 -13.08 -1.07
CA LEU A 21 -5.71 -12.81 -0.49
C LEU A 21 -4.76 -14.02 -0.63
N SER A 22 -5.29 -15.24 -0.52
CA SER A 22 -4.50 -16.46 -0.75
C SER A 22 -4.04 -16.59 -2.20
N GLU A 23 -4.91 -16.29 -3.18
CA GLU A 23 -4.55 -16.30 -4.61
C GLU A 23 -3.55 -15.19 -4.95
N TYR A 24 -3.67 -14.02 -4.34
CA TYR A 24 -2.70 -12.92 -4.47
C TYR A 24 -1.29 -13.38 -4.07
N TRP A 25 -1.15 -14.01 -2.90
CA TRP A 25 0.13 -14.51 -2.42
C TRP A 25 0.64 -15.70 -3.26
N ASP A 26 -0.24 -16.55 -3.78
CA ASP A 26 0.12 -17.61 -4.73
C ASP A 26 0.64 -17.04 -6.05
N TYR A 27 0.03 -15.97 -6.55
CA TYR A 27 0.50 -15.27 -7.75
C TYR A 27 1.83 -14.57 -7.51
N THR A 28 2.04 -13.97 -6.36
CA THR A 28 3.33 -13.40 -5.96
C THR A 28 4.44 -14.47 -5.99
N ALA A 29 4.17 -15.67 -5.49
CA ALA A 29 5.14 -16.77 -5.54
C ALA A 29 5.48 -17.20 -6.99
N LYS A 30 4.52 -17.16 -7.90
CA LYS A 30 4.74 -17.50 -9.34
C LYS A 30 5.70 -16.56 -10.05
N LEU A 31 5.88 -15.33 -9.57
CA LEU A 31 6.87 -14.40 -10.12
C LEU A 31 8.31 -14.94 -10.02
N PHE A 32 8.55 -15.86 -9.09
CA PHE A 32 9.86 -16.46 -8.83
C PHE A 32 10.02 -17.88 -9.37
N ASP A 33 8.97 -18.46 -9.93
CA ASP A 33 8.93 -19.86 -10.39
C ASP A 33 8.82 -19.94 -11.91
N TRP A 34 9.93 -19.71 -12.59
CA TRP A 34 9.94 -19.65 -14.05
C TRP A 34 10.06 -21.03 -14.70
N HIS A 35 9.29 -21.25 -15.77
CA HIS A 35 9.39 -22.46 -16.58
C HIS A 35 10.80 -22.59 -17.21
N GLY A 36 11.38 -23.78 -17.09
CA GLY A 36 12.71 -24.06 -17.65
C GLY A 36 13.87 -23.69 -16.72
N GLY A 37 13.56 -23.32 -15.49
CA GLY A 37 14.57 -22.87 -14.52
C GLY A 37 14.96 -21.39 -14.76
N GLY A 38 15.43 -20.75 -13.74
CA GLY A 38 15.75 -19.33 -13.74
C GLY A 38 14.88 -18.57 -12.76
N THR A 39 15.33 -17.37 -12.43
CA THR A 39 14.70 -16.49 -11.45
C THR A 39 14.84 -15.05 -11.91
N PRO A 40 14.00 -14.12 -11.45
CA PRO A 40 14.18 -12.71 -11.74
C PRO A 40 15.53 -12.21 -11.21
N ASN A 41 16.11 -11.26 -11.92
CA ASN A 41 17.34 -10.58 -11.50
C ASN A 41 17.09 -9.15 -11.01
N MET A 42 15.87 -8.65 -11.15
CA MET A 42 15.40 -7.35 -10.65
C MET A 42 13.94 -7.51 -10.19
N ILE A 43 13.57 -6.74 -9.17
CA ILE A 43 12.19 -6.61 -8.71
C ILE A 43 11.80 -5.14 -8.89
N LEU A 44 10.61 -4.91 -9.43
CA LEU A 44 9.89 -3.66 -9.27
C LEU A 44 8.73 -3.98 -8.34
N ASP A 45 8.74 -3.40 -7.16
CA ASP A 45 7.81 -3.71 -6.06
C ASP A 45 6.94 -2.50 -5.71
N ASP A 46 5.75 -2.78 -5.21
CA ASP A 46 4.80 -1.77 -4.75
C ASP A 46 4.15 -2.27 -3.46
N GLY A 47 4.72 -1.89 -2.33
CA GLY A 47 4.39 -2.36 -0.99
C GLY A 47 5.41 -3.33 -0.40
N GLY A 48 6.39 -3.80 -1.18
CA GLY A 48 7.48 -4.66 -0.73
C GLY A 48 7.10 -6.13 -0.57
N ASP A 49 5.97 -6.59 -1.12
CA ASP A 49 5.47 -7.95 -0.88
C ASP A 49 6.31 -9.02 -1.56
N ALA A 50 6.72 -8.81 -2.81
CA ALA A 50 7.63 -9.72 -3.51
C ALA A 50 9.00 -9.79 -2.80
N THR A 51 9.50 -8.65 -2.36
CA THR A 51 10.74 -8.54 -1.58
C THR A 51 10.63 -9.27 -0.24
N MET A 52 9.52 -9.07 0.49
CA MET A 52 9.27 -9.75 1.76
C MET A 52 9.21 -11.26 1.62
N LEU A 53 8.60 -11.78 0.55
CA LEU A 53 8.53 -13.22 0.31
C LEU A 53 9.93 -13.85 0.22
N VAL A 54 10.85 -13.21 -0.53
CA VAL A 54 12.23 -13.68 -0.64
C VAL A 54 12.96 -13.61 0.71
N HIS A 55 12.82 -12.50 1.45
CA HIS A 55 13.46 -12.32 2.75
C HIS A 55 12.96 -13.33 3.80
N ALA A 56 11.65 -13.54 3.90
CA ALA A 56 11.05 -14.50 4.81
C ALA A 56 11.49 -15.94 4.48
N GLY A 57 11.51 -16.27 3.18
CA GLY A 57 11.99 -17.58 2.71
C GLY A 57 13.45 -17.85 3.06
N VAL A 58 14.34 -16.89 2.77
CA VAL A 58 15.77 -17.02 3.12
C VAL A 58 15.99 -17.11 4.63
N ARG A 59 15.24 -16.34 5.41
CA ARG A 59 15.28 -16.39 6.87
C ARG A 59 14.90 -17.78 7.39
N ALA A 60 13.82 -18.34 6.85
CA ALA A 60 13.36 -19.68 7.23
C ALA A 60 14.31 -20.79 6.75
N GLU A 61 14.91 -20.69 5.55
CA GLU A 61 15.93 -21.64 5.07
C GLU A 61 17.20 -21.66 5.94
N LYS A 62 17.52 -20.53 6.60
CA LYS A 62 18.61 -20.45 7.59
C LYS A 62 18.26 -21.05 8.95
N GLY A 63 17.04 -21.56 9.13
CA GLY A 63 16.56 -22.22 10.35
C GLY A 63 15.80 -21.32 11.32
N ASP A 64 15.65 -20.04 11.05
CA ASP A 64 14.78 -19.17 11.84
C ASP A 64 13.35 -19.27 11.32
N THR A 65 12.58 -20.17 11.91
CA THR A 65 11.17 -20.44 11.52
C THR A 65 10.17 -20.01 12.58
N ALA A 66 10.61 -19.58 13.75
CA ALA A 66 9.73 -19.30 14.90
C ALA A 66 8.71 -18.17 14.61
N PHE A 67 9.04 -17.21 13.73
CA PHE A 67 8.13 -16.15 13.33
C PHE A 67 6.92 -16.66 12.53
N LEU A 68 7.08 -17.74 11.77
CA LEU A 68 6.01 -18.32 10.96
C LEU A 68 4.85 -18.90 11.80
N ASP A 69 5.06 -19.11 13.09
CA ASP A 69 4.04 -19.62 14.01
C ASP A 69 3.35 -18.53 14.84
N LYS A 70 3.66 -17.24 14.54
CA LYS A 70 3.16 -16.11 15.30
C LYS A 70 2.65 -14.99 14.38
N PRO A 71 1.59 -15.27 13.58
CA PRO A 71 0.99 -14.22 12.75
C PRO A 71 0.32 -13.16 13.64
N GLY A 72 0.45 -11.90 13.28
CA GLY A 72 -0.20 -10.77 13.93
C GLY A 72 -1.48 -10.30 13.20
N SER A 73 -1.75 -10.89 12.02
CA SER A 73 -2.93 -10.56 11.20
C SER A 73 -3.34 -11.76 10.33
N GLU A 74 -4.54 -11.71 9.76
CA GLU A 74 -5.03 -12.70 8.78
C GLU A 74 -4.10 -12.77 7.55
N GLU A 75 -3.62 -11.64 7.09
CA GLU A 75 -2.68 -11.57 5.98
C GLU A 75 -1.37 -12.28 6.30
N GLU A 76 -0.80 -12.04 7.48
CA GLU A 76 0.42 -12.73 7.91
C GLU A 76 0.20 -14.24 8.07
N GLU A 77 -0.97 -14.68 8.51
CA GLU A 77 -1.30 -16.09 8.59
C GLU A 77 -1.24 -16.77 7.22
N ILE A 78 -1.87 -16.17 6.21
CA ILE A 78 -1.87 -16.65 4.82
C ILE A 78 -0.45 -16.61 4.23
N PHE A 79 0.26 -15.50 4.43
CA PHE A 79 1.63 -15.33 3.97
C PHE A 79 2.59 -16.38 4.58
N TYR A 80 2.52 -16.59 5.90
CA TYR A 80 3.36 -17.59 6.57
C TYR A 80 2.99 -19.02 6.18
N ALA A 81 1.72 -19.30 5.92
CA ALA A 81 1.29 -20.59 5.37
C ALA A 81 1.90 -20.83 3.99
N LEU A 82 1.92 -19.82 3.11
CA LEU A 82 2.59 -19.89 1.83
C LEU A 82 4.09 -20.18 1.97
N VAL A 83 4.80 -19.44 2.83
CA VAL A 83 6.24 -19.67 3.06
C VAL A 83 6.50 -21.10 3.52
N LYS A 84 5.73 -21.60 4.49
CA LYS A 84 5.81 -23.00 4.98
C LYS A 84 5.57 -24.01 3.87
N ARG A 85 4.63 -23.76 2.97
CA ARG A 85 4.33 -24.63 1.83
C ARG A 85 5.49 -24.63 0.85
N LEU A 86 5.99 -23.45 0.44
CA LEU A 86 7.10 -23.34 -0.51
C LEU A 86 8.38 -24.01 0.01
N LEU A 87 8.68 -23.92 1.31
CA LEU A 87 9.81 -24.62 1.93
C LEU A 87 9.73 -26.15 1.82
N LYS A 88 8.51 -26.72 1.68
CA LYS A 88 8.30 -28.16 1.49
C LYS A 88 8.29 -28.56 0.02
N GLU A 89 7.73 -27.72 -0.85
CA GLU A 89 7.51 -28.01 -2.26
C GLU A 89 8.75 -27.72 -3.12
N LYS A 90 9.52 -26.68 -2.75
CA LYS A 90 10.70 -26.25 -3.52
C LYS A 90 11.98 -26.90 -3.04
N PRO A 91 13.00 -27.02 -3.91
CA PRO A 91 14.30 -27.53 -3.52
C PRO A 91 14.91 -26.72 -2.36
N LYS A 92 15.65 -27.39 -1.49
CA LYS A 92 16.39 -26.71 -0.41
C LYS A 92 17.32 -25.62 -0.98
N GLY A 93 17.24 -24.41 -0.43
CA GLY A 93 18.03 -23.27 -0.88
C GLY A 93 17.41 -22.50 -2.06
N TRP A 94 16.16 -22.80 -2.42
CA TRP A 94 15.45 -22.11 -3.51
C TRP A 94 15.35 -20.59 -3.29
N PHE A 95 14.96 -20.15 -2.10
CA PHE A 95 14.91 -18.72 -1.77
C PHE A 95 16.31 -18.09 -1.74
N ALA A 96 17.29 -18.80 -1.22
CA ALA A 96 18.66 -18.32 -1.20
C ALA A 96 19.24 -18.13 -2.62
N GLU A 97 18.89 -19.01 -3.57
CA GLU A 97 19.31 -18.87 -4.96
C GLU A 97 18.61 -17.68 -5.64
N ILE A 98 17.30 -17.47 -5.37
CA ILE A 98 16.58 -16.28 -5.85
C ILE A 98 17.26 -15.01 -5.33
N ALA A 99 17.49 -14.92 -4.02
CA ALA A 99 18.11 -13.75 -3.40
C ALA A 99 19.51 -13.45 -3.96
N LYS A 100 20.29 -14.49 -4.29
CA LYS A 100 21.62 -14.35 -4.89
C LYS A 100 21.57 -13.80 -6.31
N ASN A 101 20.52 -14.12 -7.07
CA ASN A 101 20.38 -13.70 -8.46
C ASN A 101 19.79 -12.29 -8.58
N ILE A 102 19.04 -11.81 -7.57
CA ILE A 102 18.50 -10.46 -7.55
C ILE A 102 19.60 -9.43 -7.37
N LYS A 103 19.73 -8.53 -8.34
CA LYS A 103 20.67 -7.40 -8.32
C LYS A 103 20.15 -6.21 -7.54
N GLY A 104 18.85 -6.11 -7.39
CA GLY A 104 18.20 -5.04 -6.63
C GLY A 104 16.70 -5.02 -6.80
N VAL A 105 16.08 -4.18 -6.00
CA VAL A 105 14.64 -3.84 -6.05
C VAL A 105 14.47 -2.35 -6.19
N SER A 106 13.51 -1.91 -7.00
CA SER A 106 12.98 -0.56 -6.96
C SER A 106 11.58 -0.60 -6.32
N GLU A 107 11.37 0.26 -5.32
CA GLU A 107 10.14 0.32 -4.54
C GLU A 107 9.39 1.60 -4.81
N GLU A 108 8.11 1.46 -5.16
CA GLU A 108 7.26 2.54 -5.65
C GLU A 108 6.41 3.22 -4.57
N THR A 109 6.27 2.63 -3.37
CA THR A 109 5.31 3.15 -2.39
C THR A 109 5.87 3.29 -0.98
N THR A 110 5.29 4.20 -0.20
CA THR A 110 5.74 4.56 1.15
C THR A 110 5.83 3.35 2.09
N THR A 111 4.82 2.46 2.07
CA THR A 111 4.80 1.27 2.94
C THR A 111 5.97 0.34 2.66
N GLY A 112 6.25 0.06 1.38
CA GLY A 112 7.38 -0.78 0.99
C GLY A 112 8.72 -0.13 1.32
N VAL A 113 8.85 1.18 1.09
CA VAL A 113 10.06 1.95 1.46
C VAL A 113 10.35 1.85 2.96
N HIS A 114 9.32 1.98 3.83
CA HIS A 114 9.51 1.82 5.27
C HIS A 114 9.99 0.41 5.64
N ARG A 115 9.44 -0.63 5.02
CA ARG A 115 9.87 -2.03 5.20
C ARG A 115 11.35 -2.22 4.80
N LEU A 116 11.75 -1.62 3.67
CA LEU A 116 13.14 -1.68 3.19
C LEU A 116 14.10 -0.95 4.14
N TYR A 117 13.76 0.24 4.62
CA TYR A 117 14.56 0.96 5.61
C TYR A 117 14.68 0.17 6.92
N GLU A 118 13.60 -0.46 7.38
CA GLU A 118 13.64 -1.30 8.57
C GLU A 118 14.59 -2.49 8.40
N MET A 119 14.55 -3.18 7.27
CA MET A 119 15.47 -4.28 6.94
C MET A 119 16.92 -3.79 6.83
N ALA A 120 17.14 -2.64 6.20
CA ALA A 120 18.47 -2.05 6.07
C ALA A 120 19.05 -1.67 7.45
N ASN A 121 18.26 -1.01 8.30
CA ASN A 121 18.69 -0.63 9.66
C ASN A 121 18.98 -1.85 10.56
N LYS A 122 18.27 -2.96 10.36
CA LYS A 122 18.51 -4.22 11.06
C LYS A 122 19.67 -5.04 10.44
N GLY A 123 20.24 -4.61 9.30
CA GLY A 123 21.26 -5.36 8.58
C GLY A 123 20.75 -6.67 7.97
N THR A 124 19.45 -6.77 7.71
CA THR A 124 18.79 -7.98 7.17
C THR A 124 18.42 -7.86 5.70
N LEU A 125 18.61 -6.70 5.09
CA LEU A 125 18.35 -6.48 3.66
C LEU A 125 19.33 -7.32 2.82
N LEU A 126 18.80 -8.19 1.95
CA LEU A 126 19.57 -9.20 1.23
C LEU A 126 20.22 -8.68 -0.06
N PHE A 127 19.66 -7.64 -0.64
CA PHE A 127 20.12 -7.05 -1.91
C PHE A 127 19.85 -5.54 -1.93
N PRO A 128 20.50 -4.77 -2.82
CA PRO A 128 20.32 -3.34 -2.93
C PRO A 128 18.86 -2.96 -3.18
N ALA A 129 18.42 -1.86 -2.57
CA ALA A 129 17.07 -1.32 -2.75
C ALA A 129 17.13 0.16 -3.14
N ILE A 130 16.29 0.56 -4.08
CA ILE A 130 16.15 1.94 -4.56
C ILE A 130 14.77 2.44 -4.19
N ASN A 131 14.73 3.51 -3.39
CA ASN A 131 13.51 4.22 -3.07
C ASN A 131 13.13 5.14 -4.23
N VAL A 132 12.21 4.68 -5.08
CA VAL A 132 11.66 5.45 -6.19
C VAL A 132 10.53 6.36 -5.69
N ASN A 133 9.81 5.94 -4.65
CA ASN A 133 8.67 6.70 -4.11
C ASN A 133 9.06 8.16 -3.76
N ASP A 134 10.22 8.37 -3.14
CA ASP A 134 10.66 9.70 -2.70
C ASP A 134 11.42 10.48 -3.78
N SER A 135 11.56 9.93 -4.97
CA SER A 135 12.02 10.68 -6.13
C SER A 135 11.10 11.88 -6.39
N VAL A 136 11.67 13.04 -6.65
CA VAL A 136 10.88 14.27 -6.91
C VAL A 136 9.92 14.07 -8.08
N THR A 137 10.36 13.38 -9.13
CA THR A 137 9.54 13.11 -10.31
C THR A 137 8.48 12.01 -10.09
N LYS A 138 8.48 11.32 -8.94
CA LYS A 138 7.44 10.38 -8.53
C LYS A 138 6.52 10.99 -7.50
N SER A 139 7.03 11.30 -6.29
CA SER A 139 6.19 11.73 -5.18
C SER A 139 5.45 13.06 -5.42
N LYS A 140 6.12 14.03 -6.06
CA LYS A 140 5.52 15.34 -6.36
C LYS A 140 4.59 15.33 -7.58
N PHE A 141 4.52 14.22 -8.30
CA PHE A 141 3.66 14.04 -9.47
C PHE A 141 2.61 12.95 -9.22
N ASP A 142 2.98 11.69 -9.13
CA ASP A 142 2.03 10.60 -8.98
C ASP A 142 1.26 10.67 -7.65
N ASN A 143 1.96 10.80 -6.53
CA ASN A 143 1.30 10.85 -5.22
C ASN A 143 0.37 12.07 -5.08
N LEU A 144 0.73 13.21 -5.69
CA LEU A 144 -0.07 14.43 -5.65
C LEU A 144 -1.15 14.45 -6.74
N TYR A 145 -0.75 14.43 -8.01
CA TYR A 145 -1.68 14.61 -9.13
C TYR A 145 -2.44 13.34 -9.48
N GLY A 146 -1.81 12.16 -9.34
CA GLY A 146 -2.48 10.89 -9.56
C GLY A 146 -3.61 10.67 -8.56
N CYS A 147 -3.37 10.91 -7.26
CA CYS A 147 -4.40 10.81 -6.23
C CYS A 147 -5.46 11.90 -6.36
N ARG A 148 -5.08 13.11 -6.82
CA ARG A 148 -6.04 14.18 -7.11
C ARG A 148 -7.03 13.79 -8.21
N GLU A 149 -6.57 13.07 -9.22
CA GLU A 149 -7.42 12.59 -10.31
C GLU A 149 -8.24 11.36 -9.87
N SER A 150 -7.62 10.37 -9.26
CA SER A 150 -8.22 9.06 -9.01
C SER A 150 -9.20 9.03 -7.84
N LEU A 151 -9.01 9.82 -6.79
CA LEU A 151 -9.85 9.76 -5.58
C LEU A 151 -11.32 10.03 -5.90
N VAL A 152 -11.63 11.19 -6.47
CA VAL A 152 -13.03 11.60 -6.75
C VAL A 152 -13.64 10.71 -7.82
N ASP A 153 -12.86 10.28 -8.82
CA ASP A 153 -13.32 9.31 -9.82
C ASP A 153 -13.70 7.98 -9.16
N GLY A 154 -12.85 7.46 -8.27
CA GLY A 154 -13.11 6.22 -7.53
C GLY A 154 -14.37 6.30 -6.66
N ILE A 155 -14.54 7.39 -5.90
CA ILE A 155 -15.73 7.61 -5.06
C ILE A 155 -16.99 7.64 -5.92
N ARG A 156 -16.99 8.40 -7.01
CA ARG A 156 -18.15 8.51 -7.90
C ARG A 156 -18.52 7.18 -8.55
N ARG A 157 -17.53 6.43 -9.03
CA ARG A 157 -17.78 5.11 -9.65
C ARG A 157 -18.26 4.06 -8.66
N GLY A 158 -17.81 4.14 -7.41
CA GLY A 158 -18.15 3.16 -6.38
C GLY A 158 -19.47 3.42 -5.67
N THR A 159 -19.97 4.66 -5.68
CA THR A 159 -21.05 5.05 -4.75
C THR A 159 -22.20 5.84 -5.38
N ASP A 160 -22.05 6.41 -6.56
CA ASP A 160 -22.97 7.36 -7.18
C ASP A 160 -23.32 8.58 -6.30
N VAL A 161 -22.49 8.89 -5.31
CA VAL A 161 -22.75 9.97 -4.35
C VAL A 161 -22.47 11.33 -4.97
N MET A 162 -23.37 12.27 -4.78
CA MET A 162 -23.12 13.68 -5.10
C MET A 162 -22.13 14.27 -4.11
N MET A 163 -21.00 14.75 -4.62
CA MET A 163 -19.91 15.31 -3.82
C MET A 163 -20.18 16.72 -3.32
N SER A 164 -20.84 17.53 -4.16
CA SER A 164 -21.08 18.95 -3.87
C SER A 164 -21.88 19.15 -2.59
N GLY A 165 -21.41 20.04 -1.72
CA GLY A 165 -22.00 20.35 -0.43
C GLY A 165 -21.66 19.39 0.71
N LYS A 166 -21.06 18.24 0.42
CA LYS A 166 -20.61 17.28 1.44
C LYS A 166 -19.47 17.85 2.27
N LEU A 167 -19.38 17.44 3.51
CA LEU A 167 -18.24 17.70 4.38
C LEU A 167 -17.32 16.48 4.33
N ALA A 168 -16.11 16.66 3.78
CA ALA A 168 -15.13 15.63 3.65
C ALA A 168 -13.99 15.81 4.66
N MET A 169 -13.58 14.71 5.28
CA MET A 169 -12.43 14.63 6.17
C MET A 169 -11.30 13.91 5.46
N VAL A 170 -10.11 14.52 5.40
CA VAL A 170 -8.89 13.89 4.89
C VAL A 170 -7.90 13.75 6.04
N ALA A 171 -7.56 12.52 6.39
CA ALA A 171 -6.54 12.22 7.39
C ALA A 171 -5.18 12.08 6.69
N GLY A 172 -4.26 12.98 7.00
CA GLY A 172 -2.96 13.13 6.35
C GLY A 172 -2.94 14.30 5.36
N TYR A 173 -1.85 15.12 5.41
CA TYR A 173 -1.65 16.24 4.49
C TYR A 173 -0.24 16.21 3.87
N GLY A 174 0.27 15.00 3.60
CA GLY A 174 1.39 14.75 2.69
C GLY A 174 0.98 14.92 1.23
N ASP A 175 1.77 14.41 0.29
CA ASP A 175 1.48 14.59 -1.14
C ASP A 175 0.12 14.01 -1.55
N VAL A 176 -0.20 12.80 -1.09
CA VAL A 176 -1.50 12.14 -1.33
C VAL A 176 -2.65 12.95 -0.72
N GLY A 177 -2.51 13.36 0.55
CA GLY A 177 -3.54 14.14 1.25
C GLY A 177 -3.79 15.50 0.60
N LYS A 178 -2.75 16.20 0.15
CA LYS A 178 -2.85 17.46 -0.59
C LYS A 178 -3.62 17.31 -1.89
N GLY A 179 -3.27 16.29 -2.69
CA GLY A 179 -4.00 15.99 -3.92
C GLY A 179 -5.47 15.65 -3.67
N SER A 180 -5.72 14.79 -2.68
CA SER A 180 -7.06 14.38 -2.26
C SER A 180 -7.92 15.57 -1.81
N ALA A 181 -7.39 16.42 -0.93
CA ALA A 181 -8.10 17.60 -0.42
C ALA A 181 -8.45 18.58 -1.54
N GLN A 182 -7.51 18.80 -2.48
CA GLN A 182 -7.74 19.68 -3.62
C GLN A 182 -8.86 19.16 -4.54
N SER A 183 -8.86 17.87 -4.87
CA SER A 183 -9.91 17.29 -5.73
C SER A 183 -11.29 17.30 -5.07
N LEU A 184 -11.36 17.01 -3.78
CA LEU A 184 -12.61 17.10 -3.01
C LEU A 184 -13.17 18.53 -3.00
N ARG A 185 -12.30 19.52 -2.75
CA ARG A 185 -12.69 20.94 -2.79
C ARG A 185 -13.15 21.36 -4.18
N GLN A 186 -12.46 20.94 -5.25
CA GLN A 186 -12.86 21.21 -6.64
C GLN A 186 -14.18 20.54 -6.99
N ALA A 187 -14.50 19.37 -6.41
CA ALA A 187 -15.77 18.70 -6.58
C ALA A 187 -16.93 19.36 -5.78
N GLY A 188 -16.65 20.44 -5.05
CA GLY A 188 -17.63 21.20 -4.28
C GLY A 188 -17.82 20.74 -2.83
N CYS A 189 -16.95 19.88 -2.31
CA CYS A 189 -16.92 19.53 -0.89
C CYS A 189 -16.35 20.68 -0.05
N ARG A 190 -16.80 20.79 1.19
CA ARG A 190 -16.07 21.46 2.27
C ARG A 190 -15.11 20.43 2.84
N VAL A 191 -13.85 20.81 3.09
CA VAL A 191 -12.82 19.86 3.46
C VAL A 191 -12.21 20.21 4.81
N MET A 192 -12.13 19.22 5.69
CA MET A 192 -11.38 19.22 6.93
C MET A 192 -10.13 18.35 6.79
N ILE A 193 -9.08 18.70 7.49
CA ILE A 193 -7.80 17.96 7.51
C ILE A 193 -7.46 17.56 8.94
N SER A 194 -7.01 16.32 9.13
CA SER A 194 -6.31 15.89 10.34
C SER A 194 -4.87 15.55 9.99
N GLU A 195 -3.93 16.12 10.72
CA GLU A 195 -2.51 15.93 10.45
C GLU A 195 -1.72 16.00 11.76
N ILE A 196 -0.78 15.09 11.95
CA ILE A 196 0.08 15.03 13.14
C ILE A 196 1.34 15.90 12.97
N ASP A 197 1.85 16.05 11.74
CA ASP A 197 2.99 16.91 11.46
C ASP A 197 2.55 18.39 11.53
N PRO A 198 3.09 19.19 12.44
CA PRO A 198 2.66 20.58 12.62
C PRO A 198 2.97 21.48 11.40
N ILE A 199 3.95 21.13 10.59
CA ILE A 199 4.27 21.87 9.37
C ILE A 199 3.24 21.59 8.29
N CYS A 200 2.88 20.31 8.09
CA CYS A 200 1.83 19.94 7.15
C CYS A 200 0.46 20.46 7.60
N ALA A 201 0.16 20.43 8.89
CA ALA A 201 -1.05 21.01 9.47
C ALA A 201 -1.13 22.53 9.23
N LEU A 202 -0.01 23.24 9.45
CA LEU A 202 0.08 24.67 9.17
C LEU A 202 -0.12 24.99 7.67
N GLN A 203 0.46 24.16 6.79
CA GLN A 203 0.24 24.31 5.34
C GLN A 203 -1.25 24.16 4.99
N ALA A 204 -1.93 23.14 5.56
CA ALA A 204 -3.36 22.96 5.35
C ALA A 204 -4.17 24.19 5.80
N ALA A 205 -3.86 24.73 6.97
CA ALA A 205 -4.51 25.94 7.50
C ALA A 205 -4.26 27.16 6.60
N MET A 206 -3.03 27.35 6.10
CA MET A 206 -2.66 28.44 5.19
C MET A 206 -3.34 28.32 3.84
N GLU A 207 -3.67 27.10 3.39
CA GLU A 207 -4.44 26.86 2.18
C GLU A 207 -5.97 26.97 2.37
N GLY A 208 -6.40 27.32 3.60
CA GLY A 208 -7.80 27.60 3.93
C GLY A 208 -8.62 26.36 4.27
N TYR A 209 -7.99 25.27 4.69
CA TYR A 209 -8.68 24.10 5.25
C TYR A 209 -8.87 24.25 6.76
N GLU A 210 -9.97 23.71 7.26
CA GLU A 210 -10.17 23.55 8.70
C GLU A 210 -9.33 22.36 9.19
N VAL A 211 -8.39 22.61 10.11
CA VAL A 211 -7.54 21.57 10.70
C VAL A 211 -8.17 21.13 12.02
N VAL A 212 -8.47 19.83 12.13
CA VAL A 212 -9.23 19.26 13.27
C VAL A 212 -8.67 17.90 13.67
N THR A 213 -9.08 17.39 14.82
CA THR A 213 -8.84 15.98 15.20
C THR A 213 -9.83 15.05 14.53
N MET A 214 -9.56 13.75 14.55
CA MET A 214 -10.52 12.76 14.02
C MET A 214 -11.78 12.70 14.89
N GLU A 215 -11.64 12.89 16.22
CA GLU A 215 -12.75 12.92 17.16
C GLU A 215 -13.72 14.07 16.87
N ASP A 216 -13.19 15.25 16.52
CA ASP A 216 -14.02 16.40 16.14
C ASP A 216 -14.66 16.23 14.77
N ALA A 217 -13.98 15.54 13.85
CA ALA A 217 -14.48 15.31 12.50
C ALA A 217 -15.53 14.21 12.41
N ALA A 218 -15.41 13.14 13.21
CA ALA A 218 -16.22 11.93 13.10
C ALA A 218 -17.75 12.22 13.13
N PRO A 219 -18.30 13.02 14.05
CA PRO A 219 -19.74 13.31 14.07
C PRO A 219 -20.20 14.30 12.99
N ARG A 220 -19.26 14.91 12.26
CA ARG A 220 -19.57 16.02 11.33
C ARG A 220 -19.46 15.63 9.87
N ALA A 221 -18.45 14.85 9.52
CA ALA A 221 -18.13 14.52 8.13
C ALA A 221 -19.12 13.54 7.49
N ASP A 222 -19.25 13.66 6.19
CA ASP A 222 -20.04 12.76 5.34
C ASP A 222 -19.12 11.78 4.59
N ILE A 223 -17.87 12.18 4.33
CA ILE A 223 -16.87 11.41 3.60
C ILE A 223 -15.58 11.44 4.40
N PHE A 224 -14.94 10.28 4.56
CA PHE A 224 -13.66 10.11 5.22
C PHE A 224 -12.66 9.51 4.25
N VAL A 225 -11.47 10.09 4.17
CA VAL A 225 -10.35 9.62 3.34
C VAL A 225 -9.12 9.49 4.20
N THR A 226 -8.49 8.31 4.22
CA THR A 226 -7.20 8.12 4.89
C THR A 226 -6.06 8.17 3.87
N ALA A 227 -5.04 8.98 4.16
CA ALA A 227 -3.90 9.23 3.29
C ALA A 227 -2.58 9.31 4.09
N THR A 228 -2.47 8.54 5.18
CA THR A 228 -1.33 8.62 6.11
C THR A 228 -0.30 7.51 5.90
N GLY A 229 -0.64 6.42 5.22
CA GLY A 229 0.19 5.22 5.17
C GLY A 229 0.33 4.49 6.52
N ASN A 230 -0.54 4.79 7.49
CA ASN A 230 -0.54 4.18 8.82
C ASN A 230 -1.84 3.42 9.08
N LYS A 231 -1.82 2.51 10.06
CA LYS A 231 -2.99 1.78 10.53
C LYS A 231 -3.72 2.54 11.63
N ASP A 232 -4.94 2.12 11.92
CA ASP A 232 -5.76 2.57 13.05
C ASP A 232 -6.08 4.09 13.04
N ILE A 233 -6.11 4.70 11.87
CA ILE A 233 -6.46 6.12 11.70
C ILE A 233 -7.93 6.37 11.99
N ILE A 234 -8.78 5.46 11.54
CA ILE A 234 -10.21 5.44 11.86
C ILE A 234 -10.46 4.22 12.75
N THR A 235 -10.77 4.47 14.02
CA THR A 235 -11.05 3.41 15.01
C THR A 235 -12.54 3.09 15.05
N ILE A 236 -12.91 2.02 15.76
CA ILE A 236 -14.31 1.65 15.96
C ILE A 236 -15.10 2.74 16.72
N GLU A 237 -14.45 3.47 17.61
CA GLU A 237 -15.03 4.59 18.35
C GLU A 237 -15.39 5.74 17.40
N HIS A 238 -14.50 6.05 16.46
CA HIS A 238 -14.77 7.03 15.41
C HIS A 238 -15.95 6.58 14.55
N MET A 239 -16.00 5.32 14.13
CA MET A 239 -17.10 4.77 13.32
C MET A 239 -18.46 4.86 14.04
N ARG A 240 -18.47 4.62 15.36
CA ARG A 240 -19.68 4.75 16.18
C ARG A 240 -20.19 6.18 16.30
N ALA A 241 -19.30 7.16 16.18
CA ALA A 241 -19.62 8.58 16.24
C ALA A 241 -20.02 9.16 14.86
N MET A 242 -19.79 8.43 13.77
CA MET A 242 -20.12 8.88 12.41
C MET A 242 -21.61 8.98 12.18
N LYS A 243 -22.00 9.79 11.22
CA LYS A 243 -23.38 9.84 10.71
C LYS A 243 -23.75 8.54 10.02
N ASP A 244 -25.04 8.21 10.02
CA ASP A 244 -25.55 7.15 9.17
C ASP A 244 -25.21 7.44 7.69
N LEU A 245 -24.83 6.39 6.96
CA LEU A 245 -24.42 6.47 5.55
C LEU A 245 -23.15 7.29 5.30
N SER A 246 -22.29 7.50 6.29
CA SER A 246 -20.96 8.05 6.06
C SER A 246 -20.14 7.11 5.15
N LEU A 247 -19.38 7.70 4.23
CA LEU A 247 -18.54 6.99 3.30
C LEU A 247 -17.10 6.99 3.81
N ILE A 248 -16.46 5.82 3.84
CA ILE A 248 -15.04 5.69 4.19
C ILE A 248 -14.29 5.18 2.96
N HIS A 249 -13.27 5.94 2.54
CA HIS A 249 -12.29 5.55 1.53
C HIS A 249 -10.93 5.36 2.20
N ILE A 250 -10.43 4.16 2.11
CA ILE A 250 -9.16 3.74 2.72
C ILE A 250 -8.16 3.40 1.62
#